data_e9bd465d818cdbe8b2181341d443b1b4
#
_entry.id   e9bd465d818cdbe8b2181341d443b1b4
#
_cell.length_a   1.000
_cell.length_b   1.000
_cell.length_c   1.000
_cell.angle_alpha   90.00
_cell.angle_beta   90.00
_cell.angle_gamma   90.00
#
_symmetry.space_group_name_H-M   'P 1'
#
loop_
_entity.id
_entity.type
_entity.pdbx_description
1 polymer ?
#
loop_
_entity_poly.entity_id
_entity_poly.type
_entity_poly.pdbx_seq_one_letter_code
_entity_poly.pdbx_strand_id
1 'polypeptide(L)'
;MLDTVDVVSSTLASTLRFWRGTNARGSVRQPARPLQLYEFEACPFCRLVREALTELDLDALIYPSPHGGRRFRPKVAQLGGKQQFPFLVDPNAGESMYESGDIIAYLYRTYGGRPAPTRLLRTLDVTSSVLASVPRLRAGSHARPSKAPKRPLELFSFESSPYSRRVRELLCELELPYLLRSTGKARWQDLGPPILRAKLFPDLPVVGRTRPELLQRAGKVQVPYLVDPNTGIEMFESQAIREYLLDTYAK
;
A
#
# COMPACT_ATOMS: atom_id res chain seq x y z
N MET A 1 23.08 -11.57 -1.01
CA MET A 1 22.90 -11.88 0.42
C MET A 1 22.03 -10.86 1.13
N LEU A 2 22.28 -9.54 1.06
CA LEU A 2 21.42 -8.52 1.67
C LEU A 2 19.97 -8.53 1.16
N ASP A 3 19.77 -8.76 -0.12
CA ASP A 3 18.43 -8.83 -0.73
C ASP A 3 17.58 -9.99 -0.19
N THR A 4 18.20 -11.16 0.00
CA THR A 4 17.53 -12.35 0.57
C THR A 4 17.08 -12.11 2.01
N VAL A 5 17.92 -11.49 2.85
CA VAL A 5 17.59 -11.16 4.25
C VAL A 5 16.43 -10.17 4.29
N ASP A 6 16.42 -9.19 3.40
CA ASP A 6 15.37 -8.18 3.28
C ASP A 6 14.01 -8.80 2.87
N VAL A 7 14.00 -9.73 1.91
CA VAL A 7 12.80 -10.49 1.54
C VAL A 7 12.31 -11.38 2.69
N VAL A 8 13.21 -12.08 3.37
CA VAL A 8 12.86 -12.96 4.51
C VAL A 8 12.23 -12.15 5.64
N SER A 9 12.82 -11.03 6.05
CA SER A 9 12.27 -10.18 7.12
C SER A 9 10.92 -9.56 6.72
N SER A 10 10.74 -9.19 5.45
CA SER A 10 9.45 -8.72 4.93
C SER A 10 8.38 -9.81 4.91
N THR A 11 8.76 -11.05 4.58
CA THR A 11 7.87 -12.21 4.62
C THR A 11 7.46 -12.54 6.06
N LEU A 12 8.42 -12.49 7.00
CA LEU A 12 8.13 -12.68 8.42
C LEU A 12 7.13 -11.65 8.94
N ALA A 13 7.29 -10.37 8.56
CA ALA A 13 6.33 -9.33 8.92
C ALA A 13 4.91 -9.62 8.41
N SER A 14 4.74 -10.20 7.23
CA SER A 14 3.44 -10.60 6.69
C SER A 14 2.88 -11.82 7.41
N THR A 15 3.73 -12.78 7.76
CA THR A 15 3.35 -14.00 8.49
C THR A 15 2.89 -13.67 9.91
N LEU A 16 3.58 -12.80 10.62
CA LEU A 16 3.17 -12.32 11.95
C LEU A 16 1.79 -11.60 11.94
N ARG A 17 1.36 -11.12 10.79
CA ARG A 17 0.02 -10.54 10.57
C ARG A 17 -0.96 -11.52 9.93
N PHE A 18 -0.64 -12.82 9.87
CA PHE A 18 -1.51 -13.83 9.22
C PHE A 18 -1.92 -13.44 7.80
N TRP A 19 -1.00 -12.83 7.05
CA TRP A 19 -1.22 -12.37 5.67
C TRP A 19 -2.45 -11.47 5.47
N ARG A 20 -2.84 -10.70 6.51
CA ARG A 20 -3.94 -9.71 6.39
C ARG A 20 -3.56 -8.66 5.36
N GLY A 21 -4.57 -8.17 4.62
CA GLY A 21 -4.32 -7.31 3.47
C GLY A 21 -3.80 -8.07 2.24
N THR A 22 -4.11 -9.37 2.13
CA THR A 22 -3.93 -10.16 0.90
C THR A 22 -5.19 -10.20 0.06
N ASN A 23 -6.34 -10.44 0.72
CA ASN A 23 -7.60 -10.70 0.05
C ASN A 23 -8.38 -9.41 -0.19
N ALA A 24 -8.90 -9.26 -1.41
CA ALA A 24 -9.87 -8.24 -1.77
C ALA A 24 -11.27 -8.86 -1.76
N ARG A 25 -12.15 -8.30 -0.94
CA ARG A 25 -13.58 -8.64 -0.91
C ARG A 25 -14.42 -7.68 -1.74
N GLY A 26 -13.77 -6.59 -2.20
CA GLY A 26 -14.38 -5.55 -2.99
C GLY A 26 -15.20 -4.55 -2.15
N SER A 27 -15.55 -3.48 -2.82
CA SER A 27 -16.40 -2.38 -2.34
C SER A 27 -17.70 -2.33 -3.15
N VAL A 28 -18.75 -1.76 -2.58
CA VAL A 28 -20.03 -1.55 -3.28
C VAL A 28 -19.98 -0.38 -4.25
N ARG A 29 -19.04 0.55 -4.04
CA ARG A 29 -18.75 1.65 -4.97
C ARG A 29 -17.29 2.05 -4.89
N GLN A 30 -16.76 2.54 -5.99
CA GLN A 30 -15.42 3.14 -6.05
C GLN A 30 -15.52 4.67 -5.88
N PRO A 31 -14.55 5.31 -5.23
CA PRO A 31 -14.48 6.77 -5.18
C PRO A 31 -14.24 7.34 -6.59
N ALA A 32 -14.97 8.39 -6.98
CA ALA A 32 -14.82 9.05 -8.28
C ALA A 32 -13.48 9.79 -8.40
N ARG A 33 -12.99 10.34 -7.30
CA ARG A 33 -11.63 10.92 -7.16
C ARG A 33 -10.85 10.08 -6.17
N PRO A 34 -9.54 9.81 -6.40
CA PRO A 34 -8.75 9.00 -5.48
C PRO A 34 -8.81 9.54 -4.05
N LEU A 35 -8.98 8.63 -3.10
CA LEU A 35 -8.77 8.92 -1.67
C LEU A 35 -7.32 9.38 -1.48
N GLN A 36 -7.08 10.28 -0.53
CA GLN A 36 -5.74 10.75 -0.22
C GLN A 36 -5.35 10.26 1.17
N LEU A 37 -4.29 9.48 1.25
CA LEU A 37 -3.79 8.95 2.52
C LEU A 37 -2.39 9.48 2.79
N TYR A 38 -2.25 10.25 3.87
CA TYR A 38 -0.98 10.67 4.41
C TYR A 38 -0.55 9.68 5.48
N GLU A 39 0.60 9.04 5.26
CA GLU A 39 1.03 7.92 6.09
C GLU A 39 2.55 7.68 5.99
N PHE A 40 3.11 6.77 6.80
CA PHE A 40 4.45 6.23 6.58
C PHE A 40 4.47 4.71 6.77
N GLU A 41 5.29 4.02 5.96
CA GLU A 41 5.21 2.56 5.81
C GLU A 41 5.47 1.81 7.12
N ALA A 42 6.40 2.29 7.96
CA ALA A 42 6.72 1.66 9.25
C ALA A 42 5.63 1.84 10.33
N CYS A 43 4.62 2.70 10.09
CA CYS A 43 3.58 2.99 11.07
C CYS A 43 2.60 1.81 11.20
N PRO A 44 2.45 1.22 12.40
CA PRO A 44 1.53 0.11 12.62
C PRO A 44 0.04 0.51 12.43
N PHE A 45 -0.32 1.73 12.76
CA PHE A 45 -1.68 2.26 12.58
C PHE A 45 -1.99 2.52 11.10
N CYS A 46 -1.01 3.01 10.34
CA CYS A 46 -1.12 3.22 8.90
C CYS A 46 -1.31 1.89 8.17
N ARG A 47 -0.61 0.84 8.60
CA ARG A 47 -0.77 -0.52 8.07
C ARG A 47 -2.21 -1.00 8.13
N LEU A 48 -2.90 -0.77 9.25
CA LEU A 48 -4.31 -1.18 9.40
C LEU A 48 -5.22 -0.53 8.36
N VAL A 49 -4.96 0.73 8.02
CA VAL A 49 -5.70 1.43 6.96
C VAL A 49 -5.38 0.85 5.58
N ARG A 50 -4.10 0.55 5.28
CA ARG A 50 -3.71 -0.08 4.02
C ARG A 50 -4.28 -1.51 3.88
N GLU A 51 -4.39 -2.27 4.97
CA GLU A 51 -5.09 -3.56 5.00
C GLU A 51 -6.57 -3.38 4.59
N ALA A 52 -7.26 -2.36 5.15
CA ALA A 52 -8.65 -2.06 4.80
C ALA A 52 -8.80 -1.61 3.33
N LEU A 53 -7.88 -0.77 2.81
CA LEU A 53 -7.88 -0.40 1.38
C LEU A 53 -7.75 -1.64 0.49
N THR A 54 -6.86 -2.58 0.84
CA THR A 54 -6.72 -3.84 0.11
C THR A 54 -7.99 -4.70 0.20
N GLU A 55 -8.56 -4.88 1.40
CA GLU A 55 -9.77 -5.69 1.60
C GLU A 55 -11.00 -5.12 0.87
N LEU A 56 -11.09 -3.80 0.74
CA LEU A 56 -12.16 -3.11 0.02
C LEU A 56 -11.86 -2.89 -1.47
N ASP A 57 -10.69 -3.31 -1.95
CA ASP A 57 -10.23 -3.08 -3.34
C ASP A 57 -10.32 -1.59 -3.74
N LEU A 58 -9.85 -0.70 -2.85
CA LEU A 58 -9.87 0.75 -3.04
C LEU A 58 -8.49 1.26 -3.44
N ASP A 59 -8.44 2.09 -4.47
CA ASP A 59 -7.25 2.86 -4.81
C ASP A 59 -7.15 4.10 -3.92
N ALA A 60 -5.91 4.51 -3.65
CA ALA A 60 -5.64 5.72 -2.90
C ALA A 60 -4.36 6.41 -3.37
N LEU A 61 -4.37 7.72 -3.40
CA LEU A 61 -3.17 8.52 -3.59
C LEU A 61 -2.44 8.61 -2.24
N ILE A 62 -1.30 7.94 -2.17
CA ILE A 62 -0.47 7.89 -0.98
C ILE A 62 0.50 9.07 -0.98
N TYR A 63 0.50 9.81 0.12
CA TYR A 63 1.45 10.88 0.41
C TYR A 63 2.38 10.44 1.53
N PRO A 64 3.55 9.89 1.20
CA PRO A 64 4.49 9.39 2.19
C PRO A 64 4.97 10.50 3.13
N SER A 65 4.82 10.25 4.44
CA SER A 65 5.08 11.23 5.49
C SER A 65 6.02 10.65 6.58
N PRO A 66 7.23 10.18 6.23
CA PRO A 66 8.18 9.58 7.17
C PRO A 66 8.69 10.61 8.18
N HIS A 67 9.32 10.15 9.26
CA HIS A 67 9.98 11.04 10.23
C HIS A 67 11.05 11.88 9.53
N GLY A 68 11.10 13.17 9.86
CA GLY A 68 11.99 14.13 9.20
C GLY A 68 11.54 14.56 7.80
N GLY A 69 10.41 14.04 7.30
CA GLY A 69 9.85 14.40 6.00
C GLY A 69 9.42 15.88 5.94
N ARG A 70 9.73 16.52 4.82
CA ARG A 70 9.49 17.96 4.63
C ARG A 70 8.42 18.26 3.58
N ARG A 71 8.00 17.27 2.78
CA ARG A 71 7.02 17.47 1.69
C ARG A 71 5.59 17.43 2.20
N PHE A 72 5.21 16.41 2.93
CA PHE A 72 3.81 16.13 3.23
C PHE A 72 3.43 16.33 4.70
N ARG A 73 4.36 16.18 5.65
CA ARG A 73 4.09 16.45 7.08
C ARG A 73 3.57 17.86 7.37
N PRO A 74 4.20 18.95 6.81
CA PRO A 74 3.66 20.30 7.00
C PRO A 74 2.26 20.46 6.41
N LYS A 75 1.97 19.80 5.28
CA LYS A 75 0.65 19.84 4.64
C LYS A 75 -0.43 19.21 5.51
N VAL A 76 -0.13 18.12 6.21
CA VAL A 76 -1.07 17.50 7.15
C VAL A 76 -1.39 18.45 8.30
N ALA A 77 -0.39 19.16 8.84
CA ALA A 77 -0.62 20.18 9.87
C ALA A 77 -1.53 21.32 9.37
N GLN A 78 -1.39 21.75 8.11
CA GLN A 78 -2.25 22.77 7.51
C GLN A 78 -3.68 22.29 7.29
N LEU A 79 -3.87 21.03 6.84
CA LEU A 79 -5.18 20.46 6.53
C LEU A 79 -5.96 20.04 7.78
N GLY A 80 -5.29 19.46 8.77
CA GLY A 80 -5.94 18.82 9.91
C GLY A 80 -5.52 19.40 11.27
N GLY A 81 -4.67 20.44 11.32
CA GLY A 81 -4.26 21.12 12.54
C GLY A 81 -3.15 20.44 13.35
N LYS A 82 -2.77 19.20 13.01
CA LYS A 82 -1.71 18.46 13.72
C LYS A 82 -0.97 17.49 12.80
N GLN A 83 0.26 17.10 13.18
CA GLN A 83 1.04 16.10 12.44
C GLN A 83 0.86 14.70 13.04
N GLN A 84 -0.30 14.11 12.83
CA GLN A 84 -0.64 12.77 13.28
C GLN A 84 -0.93 11.86 12.07
N PHE A 85 -0.61 10.57 12.18
CA PHE A 85 -0.75 9.60 11.08
C PHE A 85 -1.36 8.29 11.59
N PRO A 86 -2.21 7.63 10.75
CA PRO A 86 -2.63 8.03 9.41
C PRO A 86 -3.56 9.25 9.41
N PHE A 87 -3.58 10.01 8.28
CA PHE A 87 -4.56 11.06 8.01
C PHE A 87 -5.18 10.81 6.64
N LEU A 88 -6.50 10.66 6.60
CA LEU A 88 -7.27 10.45 5.37
C LEU A 88 -7.95 11.75 4.96
N VAL A 89 -7.95 12.04 3.66
CA VAL A 89 -8.80 13.04 3.03
C VAL A 89 -9.62 12.35 1.94
N ASP A 90 -10.94 12.47 2.03
CA ASP A 90 -11.86 12.03 0.99
C ASP A 90 -12.42 13.23 0.22
N PRO A 91 -11.90 13.50 -1.00
CA PRO A 91 -12.35 14.63 -1.80
C PRO A 91 -13.76 14.43 -2.38
N ASN A 92 -14.32 13.21 -2.30
CA ASN A 92 -15.67 12.92 -2.81
C ASN A 92 -16.76 13.34 -1.83
N ALA A 93 -16.46 13.30 -0.53
CA ALA A 93 -17.38 13.68 0.54
C ALA A 93 -17.00 15.01 1.21
N GLY A 94 -15.81 15.55 0.91
CA GLY A 94 -15.26 16.72 1.61
C GLY A 94 -14.83 16.41 3.05
N GLU A 95 -14.59 15.13 3.36
CA GLU A 95 -14.24 14.66 4.70
C GLU A 95 -12.73 14.53 4.88
N SER A 96 -12.26 14.82 6.09
CA SER A 96 -10.89 14.51 6.50
C SER A 96 -10.86 14.03 7.94
N MET A 97 -9.98 13.05 8.23
CA MET A 97 -9.97 12.45 9.56
C MET A 97 -8.64 11.81 9.91
N TYR A 98 -8.40 11.76 11.20
CA TYR A 98 -7.33 11.00 11.84
C TYR A 98 -7.88 9.67 12.39
N GLU A 99 -7.07 8.97 13.16
CA GLU A 99 -7.35 7.73 13.86
C GLU A 99 -7.65 6.56 12.91
N SER A 100 -6.79 5.56 12.95
CA SER A 100 -6.91 4.39 12.06
C SER A 100 -8.24 3.66 12.22
N GLY A 101 -8.78 3.60 13.44
CA GLY A 101 -10.08 2.99 13.73
C GLY A 101 -11.24 3.72 13.04
N ASP A 102 -11.24 5.05 13.11
CA ASP A 102 -12.28 5.90 12.51
C ASP A 102 -12.20 5.89 10.99
N ILE A 103 -10.96 5.97 10.46
CA ILE A 103 -10.72 5.84 9.01
C ILE A 103 -11.25 4.50 8.49
N ILE A 104 -10.93 3.40 9.15
CA ILE A 104 -11.39 2.06 8.75
C ILE A 104 -12.92 1.99 8.80
N ALA A 105 -13.53 2.44 9.90
CA ALA A 105 -14.98 2.46 10.03
C ALA A 105 -15.65 3.30 8.93
N TYR A 106 -15.07 4.45 8.59
CA TYR A 106 -15.51 5.31 7.51
C TYR A 106 -15.44 4.61 6.15
N LEU A 107 -14.28 4.03 5.81
CA LEU A 107 -14.07 3.33 4.53
C LEU A 107 -15.06 2.19 4.33
N TYR A 108 -15.27 1.36 5.37
CA TYR A 108 -16.20 0.25 5.29
C TYR A 108 -17.66 0.70 5.17
N ARG A 109 -18.07 1.73 5.92
CA ARG A 109 -19.43 2.29 5.85
C ARG A 109 -19.68 2.96 4.50
N THR A 110 -18.75 3.80 4.05
CA THR A 110 -18.94 4.68 2.88
C THR A 110 -18.76 3.91 1.57
N TYR A 111 -17.75 3.05 1.48
CA TYR A 111 -17.38 2.35 0.25
C TYR A 111 -17.65 0.85 0.33
N GLY A 112 -17.55 0.23 1.49
CA GLY A 112 -17.80 -1.18 1.70
C GLY A 112 -19.27 -1.57 1.82
N GLY A 113 -20.17 -0.61 2.09
CA GLY A 113 -21.59 -0.85 2.31
C GLY A 113 -21.88 -1.75 3.52
N ARG A 114 -20.96 -1.88 4.44
CA ARG A 114 -21.03 -2.74 5.62
C ARG A 114 -20.20 -2.19 6.78
N PRO A 115 -20.49 -2.59 8.02
CA PRO A 115 -19.62 -2.23 9.15
C PRO A 115 -18.26 -2.89 9.03
N ALA A 116 -17.23 -2.22 9.55
CA ALA A 116 -15.89 -2.78 9.62
C ALA A 116 -15.89 -4.05 10.50
N PRO A 117 -15.10 -5.09 10.14
CA PRO A 117 -14.93 -6.25 11.00
C PRO A 117 -14.40 -5.83 12.38
N THR A 118 -15.03 -6.33 13.46
CA THR A 118 -14.69 -5.99 14.85
C THR A 118 -13.21 -6.21 15.18
N ARG A 119 -12.58 -7.21 14.56
CA ARG A 119 -11.16 -7.53 14.70
C ARG A 119 -10.23 -6.40 14.22
N LEU A 120 -10.67 -5.56 13.25
CA LEU A 120 -9.89 -4.41 12.76
C LEU A 120 -9.88 -3.23 13.74
N LEU A 121 -10.85 -3.19 14.66
CA LEU A 121 -11.03 -2.11 15.63
C LEU A 121 -10.51 -2.47 17.02
N ARG A 122 -9.97 -3.68 17.22
CA ARG A 122 -9.52 -4.16 18.53
C ARG A 122 -8.05 -3.80 18.79
N THR A 123 -7.72 -3.58 20.06
CA THR A 123 -6.35 -3.35 20.55
C THR A 123 -5.37 -4.47 20.11
N LEU A 124 -5.84 -5.73 20.02
CA LEU A 124 -5.05 -6.87 19.54
C LEU A 124 -4.56 -6.69 18.10
N ASP A 125 -5.29 -5.95 17.27
CA ASP A 125 -4.87 -5.66 15.90
C ASP A 125 -3.69 -4.67 15.87
N VAL A 126 -3.72 -3.69 16.75
CA VAL A 126 -2.61 -2.73 16.90
C VAL A 126 -1.37 -3.45 17.42
N THR A 127 -1.47 -4.25 18.48
CA THR A 127 -0.35 -5.00 19.06
C THR A 127 0.30 -5.94 18.04
N SER A 128 -0.50 -6.72 17.32
CA SER A 128 0.03 -7.61 16.27
C SER A 128 0.63 -6.82 15.08
N SER A 129 0.10 -5.64 14.76
CA SER A 129 0.69 -4.76 13.75
C SER A 129 2.03 -4.18 14.20
N VAL A 130 2.16 -3.79 15.47
CA VAL A 130 3.44 -3.35 16.05
C VAL A 130 4.47 -4.49 15.98
N LEU A 131 4.13 -5.68 16.47
CA LEU A 131 5.01 -6.85 16.41
C LEU A 131 5.45 -7.19 14.98
N ALA A 132 4.54 -7.10 14.03
CA ALA A 132 4.85 -7.33 12.61
C ALA A 132 5.73 -6.23 11.99
N SER A 133 5.86 -5.08 12.62
CA SER A 133 6.75 -4.00 12.16
C SER A 133 8.19 -4.17 12.68
N VAL A 134 8.39 -4.91 13.77
CA VAL A 134 9.72 -5.14 14.39
C VAL A 134 10.73 -5.76 13.41
N PRO A 135 10.41 -6.82 12.63
CA PRO A 135 11.37 -7.42 11.70
C PRO A 135 11.88 -6.47 10.61
N ARG A 136 11.16 -5.37 10.37
CA ARG A 136 11.54 -4.36 9.37
C ARG A 136 12.39 -3.22 9.95
N LEU A 137 12.60 -3.24 11.27
CA LEU A 137 13.44 -2.31 12.04
C LEU A 137 13.18 -0.85 11.70
N ARG A 138 13.62 -0.17 10.85
CA ARG A 138 13.38 1.24 10.52
C ARG A 138 13.06 1.49 9.04
N ALA A 139 12.92 0.43 8.24
CA ALA A 139 12.62 0.56 6.82
C ALA A 139 11.29 1.32 6.61
N GLY A 140 11.31 2.35 5.77
CA GLY A 140 10.16 3.21 5.52
C GLY A 140 9.78 4.15 6.67
N SER A 141 10.68 4.44 7.63
CA SER A 141 10.37 5.28 8.80
C SER A 141 10.93 6.70 8.71
N HIS A 142 12.06 6.92 8.06
CA HIS A 142 12.77 8.22 8.01
C HIS A 142 12.97 8.71 6.59
N ALA A 143 12.83 10.03 6.42
CA ALA A 143 13.05 10.67 5.13
C ALA A 143 14.53 10.65 4.74
N ARG A 144 14.76 10.47 3.44
CA ARG A 144 16.06 10.59 2.78
C ARG A 144 16.03 11.73 1.74
N PRO A 145 17.15 12.41 1.48
CA PRO A 145 17.21 13.42 0.43
C PRO A 145 16.78 12.86 -0.93
N SER A 146 15.88 13.55 -1.61
CA SER A 146 15.34 13.08 -2.88
C SER A 146 14.81 14.22 -3.75
N LYS A 147 14.69 13.96 -5.06
CA LYS A 147 14.01 14.85 -6.03
C LYS A 147 12.51 14.55 -6.00
N ALA A 148 11.68 15.61 -6.04
CA ALA A 148 10.23 15.43 -6.16
C ALA A 148 9.85 15.06 -7.59
N PRO A 149 8.98 14.06 -7.82
CA PRO A 149 8.41 13.82 -9.13
C PRO A 149 7.43 14.94 -9.50
N LYS A 150 7.27 15.22 -10.80
CA LYS A 150 6.27 16.19 -11.29
C LYS A 150 4.84 15.68 -11.15
N ARG A 151 4.66 14.37 -11.32
CA ARG A 151 3.39 13.65 -11.21
C ARG A 151 3.57 12.48 -10.26
N PRO A 152 2.55 12.10 -9.45
CA PRO A 152 2.62 10.89 -8.65
C PRO A 152 2.95 9.67 -9.51
N LEU A 153 3.73 8.73 -8.96
CA LEU A 153 3.96 7.42 -9.56
C LEU A 153 2.69 6.56 -9.42
N GLU A 154 2.67 5.37 -10.01
CA GLU A 154 1.59 4.41 -9.84
C GLU A 154 2.18 3.07 -9.42
N LEU A 155 1.61 2.45 -8.39
CA LEU A 155 2.11 1.18 -7.86
C LEU A 155 0.97 0.17 -7.70
N PHE A 156 1.01 -0.91 -8.47
CA PHE A 156 0.15 -2.08 -8.28
C PHE A 156 0.71 -2.92 -7.13
N SER A 157 -0.09 -3.04 -6.07
CA SER A 157 0.35 -3.65 -4.82
C SER A 157 -0.83 -4.13 -3.97
N PHE A 158 -0.58 -5.02 -3.01
CA PHE A 158 -1.45 -5.31 -1.89
C PHE A 158 -0.63 -5.31 -0.58
N GLU A 159 -1.27 -5.05 0.56
CA GLU A 159 -0.55 -4.73 1.80
C GLU A 159 0.41 -5.83 2.25
N SER A 160 -0.03 -7.09 2.25
CA SER A 160 0.80 -8.19 2.76
C SER A 160 1.88 -8.69 1.80
N SER A 161 1.96 -8.15 0.56
CA SER A 161 3.01 -8.55 -0.39
C SER A 161 4.41 -8.19 0.12
N PRO A 162 5.28 -9.18 0.42
CA PRO A 162 6.61 -8.90 0.94
C PRO A 162 7.51 -8.17 -0.07
N TYR A 163 7.33 -8.41 -1.35
CA TYR A 163 8.07 -7.74 -2.42
C TYR A 163 7.60 -6.30 -2.62
N SER A 164 6.27 -6.07 -2.61
CA SER A 164 5.71 -4.72 -2.74
C SER A 164 6.05 -3.83 -1.55
N ARG A 165 6.10 -4.39 -0.33
CA ARG A 165 6.48 -3.65 0.88
C ARG A 165 7.84 -3.00 0.74
N ARG A 166 8.83 -3.70 0.21
CA ARG A 166 10.19 -3.17 0.00
C ARG A 166 10.21 -1.95 -0.92
N VAL A 167 9.33 -1.93 -1.92
CA VAL A 167 9.15 -0.78 -2.81
C VAL A 167 8.45 0.37 -2.09
N ARG A 168 7.37 0.08 -1.34
CA ARG A 168 6.65 1.11 -0.57
C ARG A 168 7.54 1.74 0.51
N GLU A 169 8.39 0.96 1.18
CA GLU A 169 9.38 1.47 2.14
C GLU A 169 10.30 2.51 1.50
N LEU A 170 10.84 2.22 0.31
CA LEU A 170 11.71 3.15 -0.40
C LEU A 170 10.96 4.37 -0.93
N LEU A 171 9.74 4.20 -1.48
CA LEU A 171 8.87 5.31 -1.86
C LEU A 171 8.60 6.23 -0.66
N CYS A 172 8.41 5.61 0.53
CA CYS A 172 8.21 6.36 1.77
C CYS A 172 9.46 7.14 2.17
N GLU A 173 10.63 6.52 2.20
CA GLU A 173 11.89 7.17 2.56
C GLU A 173 12.25 8.32 1.61
N LEU A 174 11.96 8.18 0.33
CA LEU A 174 12.19 9.22 -0.69
C LEU A 174 11.05 10.24 -0.79
N GLU A 175 10.01 10.16 0.05
CA GLU A 175 8.80 11.00 0.00
C GLU A 175 8.21 11.10 -1.42
N LEU A 176 8.14 9.97 -2.15
CA LEU A 176 7.60 9.91 -3.51
C LEU A 176 6.10 9.60 -3.44
N PRO A 177 5.21 10.52 -3.84
CA PRO A 177 3.78 10.26 -3.85
C PRO A 177 3.44 9.26 -4.96
N TYR A 178 2.49 8.37 -4.68
CA TYR A 178 2.06 7.37 -5.66
C TYR A 178 0.59 7.03 -5.54
N LEU A 179 -0.03 6.73 -6.68
CA LEU A 179 -1.35 6.12 -6.74
C LEU A 179 -1.19 4.63 -6.42
N LEU A 180 -1.68 4.20 -5.25
CA LEU A 180 -1.80 2.79 -4.91
C LEU A 180 -2.94 2.19 -5.72
N ARG A 181 -2.60 1.27 -6.63
CA ARG A 181 -3.56 0.42 -7.35
C ARG A 181 -3.73 -0.87 -6.55
N SER A 182 -4.83 -0.94 -5.81
CA SER A 182 -5.09 -2.10 -4.95
C SER A 182 -5.26 -3.36 -5.80
N THR A 183 -4.39 -4.35 -5.58
CA THR A 183 -4.28 -5.58 -6.40
C THR A 183 -4.48 -6.82 -5.54
N GLY A 184 -5.37 -6.73 -4.54
CA GLY A 184 -5.71 -7.81 -3.64
C GLY A 184 -6.23 -9.05 -4.37
N LYS A 185 -6.11 -10.21 -3.73
CA LYS A 185 -6.52 -11.50 -4.29
C LYS A 185 -8.00 -11.73 -4.03
N ALA A 186 -8.78 -11.93 -5.09
CA ALA A 186 -10.23 -12.06 -5.01
C ALA A 186 -10.70 -13.49 -4.69
N ARG A 187 -9.86 -14.50 -4.95
CA ARG A 187 -10.19 -15.92 -4.76
C ARG A 187 -9.10 -16.64 -3.98
N TRP A 188 -9.46 -17.74 -3.30
CA TRP A 188 -8.50 -18.59 -2.59
C TRP A 188 -7.48 -19.24 -3.54
N GLN A 189 -7.87 -19.56 -4.79
CA GLN A 189 -6.99 -20.10 -5.82
C GLN A 189 -5.90 -19.10 -6.25
N ASP A 190 -6.09 -17.83 -5.99
CA ASP A 190 -5.08 -16.79 -6.24
C ASP A 190 -4.04 -16.71 -5.10
N LEU A 191 -4.22 -17.44 -3.98
CA LEU A 191 -3.29 -17.43 -2.86
C LEU A 191 -1.96 -18.11 -3.22
N GLY A 192 -0.88 -17.66 -2.60
CA GLY A 192 0.47 -18.14 -2.89
C GLY A 192 1.15 -17.41 -4.06
N PRO A 193 2.33 -17.92 -4.47
CA PRO A 193 3.12 -17.34 -5.57
C PRO A 193 2.39 -17.44 -6.91
N PRO A 194 2.55 -16.45 -7.82
CA PRO A 194 1.94 -16.48 -9.16
C PRO A 194 2.26 -17.74 -9.98
N ILE A 195 3.50 -18.25 -9.86
CA ILE A 195 3.95 -19.46 -10.54
C ILE A 195 3.14 -20.69 -10.10
N LEU A 196 2.84 -20.81 -8.81
CA LEU A 196 2.05 -21.92 -8.28
C LEU A 196 0.61 -21.87 -8.80
N ARG A 197 0.01 -20.68 -8.84
CA ARG A 197 -1.33 -20.47 -9.43
C ARG A 197 -1.36 -20.88 -10.89
N ALA A 198 -0.41 -20.41 -11.70
CA ALA A 198 -0.34 -20.73 -13.12
C ALA A 198 -0.20 -22.24 -13.36
N LYS A 199 0.53 -22.95 -12.48
CA LYS A 199 0.73 -24.40 -12.58
C LYS A 199 -0.51 -25.21 -12.15
N LEU A 200 -1.19 -24.78 -11.07
CA LEU A 200 -2.30 -25.54 -10.50
C LEU A 200 -3.65 -25.18 -11.13
N PHE A 201 -3.79 -23.97 -11.63
CA PHE A 201 -5.05 -23.44 -12.16
C PHE A 201 -4.81 -22.62 -13.45
N PRO A 202 -4.28 -23.25 -14.54
CA PRO A 202 -3.89 -22.53 -15.75
C PRO A 202 -5.09 -21.84 -16.45
N ASP A 203 -6.25 -22.48 -16.44
CA ASP A 203 -7.45 -22.03 -17.16
C ASP A 203 -8.34 -21.08 -16.34
N LEU A 204 -7.99 -20.80 -15.09
CA LEU A 204 -8.78 -19.92 -14.25
C LEU A 204 -8.63 -18.46 -14.70
N PRO A 205 -9.75 -17.76 -15.03
CA PRO A 205 -9.69 -16.37 -15.42
C PRO A 205 -9.16 -15.50 -14.28
N VAL A 206 -8.45 -14.43 -14.63
CA VAL A 206 -8.05 -13.39 -13.67
C VAL A 206 -9.28 -12.57 -13.30
N VAL A 207 -9.51 -12.40 -12.01
CA VAL A 207 -10.68 -11.68 -11.47
C VAL A 207 -10.23 -10.59 -10.49
N GLY A 208 -11.18 -9.71 -10.14
CA GLY A 208 -10.95 -8.50 -9.36
C GLY A 208 -11.00 -7.27 -10.25
N ARG A 209 -10.75 -6.11 -9.70
CA ARG A 209 -10.82 -4.83 -10.41
C ARG A 209 -9.52 -4.52 -11.15
N THR A 210 -8.41 -4.42 -10.44
CA THR A 210 -7.11 -4.00 -11.00
C THR A 210 -6.28 -5.15 -11.58
N ARG A 211 -6.56 -6.40 -11.20
CA ARG A 211 -5.79 -7.56 -11.69
C ARG A 211 -5.98 -7.83 -13.19
N PRO A 212 -7.22 -7.80 -13.76
CA PRO A 212 -7.42 -7.88 -15.20
C PRO A 212 -6.78 -6.70 -15.95
N GLU A 213 -6.87 -5.49 -15.39
CA GLU A 213 -6.21 -4.30 -15.96
C GLU A 213 -4.68 -4.50 -16.02
N LEU A 214 -4.07 -4.98 -14.93
CA LEU A 214 -2.64 -5.28 -14.92
C LEU A 214 -2.26 -6.37 -15.94
N LEU A 215 -3.09 -7.41 -16.09
CA LEU A 215 -2.87 -8.44 -17.10
C LEU A 215 -2.89 -7.86 -18.51
N GLN A 216 -3.88 -7.02 -18.81
CA GLN A 216 -4.00 -6.36 -20.11
C GLN A 216 -2.83 -5.42 -20.40
N ARG A 217 -2.40 -4.64 -19.40
CA ARG A 217 -1.32 -3.65 -19.52
C ARG A 217 0.06 -4.28 -19.65
N ALA A 218 0.34 -5.30 -18.85
CA ALA A 218 1.70 -5.81 -18.66
C ALA A 218 1.87 -7.30 -19.01
N GLY A 219 0.83 -7.95 -19.53
CA GLY A 219 0.86 -9.35 -19.97
C GLY A 219 0.88 -10.38 -18.84
N LYS A 220 1.00 -9.97 -17.59
CA LYS A 220 0.99 -10.88 -16.43
C LYS A 220 0.49 -10.18 -15.17
N VAL A 221 -0.02 -10.98 -14.21
CA VAL A 221 -0.46 -10.49 -12.90
C VAL A 221 0.61 -10.80 -11.86
N GLN A 222 1.53 -9.89 -11.68
CA GLN A 222 2.61 -9.96 -10.68
C GLN A 222 2.74 -8.60 -9.98
N VAL A 223 3.02 -8.59 -8.69
CA VAL A 223 3.26 -7.37 -7.92
C VAL A 223 4.56 -7.48 -7.12
N PRO A 224 5.29 -6.37 -6.95
CA PRO A 224 4.96 -5.00 -7.37
C PRO A 224 5.07 -4.78 -8.87
N TYR A 225 4.26 -3.87 -9.41
CA TYR A 225 4.44 -3.30 -10.73
C TYR A 225 4.40 -1.77 -10.60
N LEU A 226 5.45 -1.11 -11.03
CA LEU A 226 5.61 0.34 -10.99
C LEU A 226 5.34 0.93 -12.35
N VAL A 227 4.66 2.08 -12.36
CA VAL A 227 4.53 2.96 -13.51
C VAL A 227 5.03 4.33 -13.12
N ASP A 228 5.97 4.88 -13.85
CA ASP A 228 6.45 6.24 -13.67
C ASP A 228 6.04 7.12 -14.85
N PRO A 229 4.98 7.95 -14.69
CA PRO A 229 4.53 8.84 -15.75
C PRO A 229 5.48 10.02 -16.05
N ASN A 230 6.52 10.20 -15.24
CA ASN A 230 7.51 11.27 -15.42
C ASN A 230 8.59 10.88 -16.43
N THR A 231 8.86 9.58 -16.57
CA THR A 231 9.89 9.02 -17.46
C THR A 231 9.32 8.10 -18.54
N GLY A 232 8.05 7.65 -18.36
CA GLY A 232 7.43 6.65 -19.22
C GLY A 232 7.85 5.20 -18.93
N ILE A 233 8.59 4.98 -17.83
CA ILE A 233 9.07 3.64 -17.44
C ILE A 233 7.98 2.88 -16.71
N GLU A 234 7.81 1.61 -17.11
CA GLU A 234 6.94 0.63 -16.47
C GLU A 234 7.75 -0.65 -16.21
N MET A 235 7.68 -1.20 -15.00
CA MET A 235 8.51 -2.35 -14.66
C MET A 235 7.99 -3.23 -13.53
N PHE A 236 8.35 -4.48 -13.60
CA PHE A 236 8.23 -5.46 -12.53
C PHE A 236 9.53 -5.56 -11.72
N GLU A 237 9.55 -6.47 -10.77
CA GLU A 237 10.65 -6.89 -9.90
C GLU A 237 11.08 -5.83 -8.88
N SER A 238 10.81 -6.16 -7.61
CA SER A 238 11.03 -5.25 -6.50
C SER A 238 12.44 -4.70 -6.39
N GLN A 239 13.43 -5.49 -6.76
CA GLN A 239 14.83 -5.06 -6.74
C GLN A 239 15.12 -4.05 -7.86
N ALA A 240 14.72 -4.36 -9.09
CA ALA A 240 14.89 -3.46 -10.23
C ALA A 240 14.15 -2.13 -10.02
N ILE A 241 12.92 -2.19 -9.46
CA ILE A 241 12.17 -0.99 -9.11
C ILE A 241 12.93 -0.14 -8.09
N ARG A 242 13.50 -0.76 -7.05
CA ARG A 242 14.26 -0.02 -6.02
C ARG A 242 15.50 0.64 -6.59
N GLU A 243 16.26 -0.06 -7.43
CA GLU A 243 17.43 0.49 -8.13
C GLU A 243 17.03 1.69 -9.00
N TYR A 244 16.00 1.53 -9.82
CA TYR A 244 15.46 2.61 -10.64
C TYR A 244 15.05 3.84 -9.81
N LEU A 245 14.34 3.65 -8.68
CA LEU A 245 13.90 4.75 -7.81
C LEU A 245 15.09 5.47 -7.17
N LEU A 246 16.15 4.74 -6.79
CA LEU A 246 17.37 5.33 -6.25
C LEU A 246 18.09 6.15 -7.31
N ASP A 247 18.29 5.60 -8.50
CA ASP A 247 19.02 6.27 -9.59
C ASP A 247 18.28 7.53 -10.07
N THR A 248 16.96 7.48 -10.12
CA THR A 248 16.13 8.57 -10.66
C THR A 248 15.87 9.65 -9.64
N TYR A 249 15.56 9.29 -8.39
CA TYR A 249 14.98 10.19 -7.40
C TYR A 249 15.84 10.45 -6.16
N ALA A 250 16.82 9.61 -5.80
CA ALA A 250 17.71 9.91 -4.68
C ALA A 250 18.67 11.08 -5.01
N LYS A 251 19.13 11.78 -3.95
CA LYS A 251 20.15 12.84 -4.01
C LYS A 251 21.38 12.46 -3.23
#